data_4d9de56f413fbfdfbdb68568249de982
#
_entry.id   4d9de56f413fbfdfbdb68568249de982
#
_cell.length_a   1.000
_cell.length_b   1.000
_cell.length_c   1.000
_cell.angle_alpha   90.00
_cell.angle_beta   90.00
_cell.angle_gamma   90.00
#
_symmetry.space_group_name_H-M   'P 1'
#
loop_
_entity.id
_entity.type
_entity.pdbx_description
1 polymer ?
#
loop_
_entity_poly.entity_id
_entity_poly.type
_entity_poly.pdbx_seq_one_letter_code
_entity_poly.pdbx_strand_id
1 'polypeptide(L)'
;MRRWLIVLSTVLIAAATHTATDVAAPRAWAGDAPIGHIGDTLRVDTGTYVADVTVSSVAPCDPPPGFGYTRSGVPIKSFPGSTPNRADVTVRAVRVPNPFIMATAFSFTGVTPYADAYKPRTTDAPDDLDNVLVNAPNGAIVRGGVYWDAYRDPVSNVVLLDRKTGHHLAQWNL
;
A
#
# COMPACT_ATOMS: atom_id res chain seq x y z
N MET A 1 -24.99 64.81 -56.95
CA MET A 1 -25.58 64.32 -55.68
C MET A 1 -25.32 62.85 -55.56
N ARG A 2 -24.30 62.44 -54.73
CA ARG A 2 -23.90 61.06 -54.49
C ARG A 2 -24.28 60.71 -53.05
N ARG A 3 -25.26 59.80 -52.89
CA ARG A 3 -25.69 59.29 -51.58
C ARG A 3 -24.76 58.10 -51.18
N TRP A 4 -24.09 58.21 -50.08
CA TRP A 4 -23.30 57.11 -49.46
C TRP A 4 -24.18 56.33 -48.50
N LEU A 5 -24.38 55.04 -48.80
CA LEU A 5 -25.03 54.09 -47.90
C LEU A 5 -23.92 53.52 -46.96
N ILE A 6 -24.06 53.78 -45.67
CA ILE A 6 -23.24 53.18 -44.66
C ILE A 6 -23.92 51.88 -44.25
N VAL A 7 -23.26 50.74 -44.53
CA VAL A 7 -23.67 49.41 -44.00
C VAL A 7 -23.03 49.19 -42.69
N LEU A 8 -23.80 49.18 -41.59
CA LEU A 8 -23.35 48.77 -40.26
C LEU A 8 -23.33 47.24 -40.23
N SER A 9 -22.13 46.65 -40.17
CA SER A 9 -21.95 45.22 -39.90
C SER A 9 -21.90 45.00 -38.39
N THR A 10 -22.95 44.40 -37.85
CA THR A 10 -22.99 43.97 -36.42
C THR A 10 -22.25 42.66 -36.29
N VAL A 11 -21.08 42.71 -35.64
CA VAL A 11 -20.32 41.49 -35.27
C VAL A 11 -20.89 40.93 -33.98
N LEU A 12 -21.54 39.77 -34.07
CA LEU A 12 -21.99 38.98 -32.89
C LEU A 12 -20.80 38.21 -32.33
N ILE A 13 -20.28 38.63 -31.18
CA ILE A 13 -19.27 37.88 -30.43
C ILE A 13 -20.02 36.85 -29.60
N ALA A 14 -19.97 35.58 -30.01
CA ALA A 14 -20.43 34.45 -29.21
C ALA A 14 -19.40 34.18 -28.11
N ALA A 15 -19.71 34.54 -26.86
CA ALA A 15 -18.91 34.16 -25.70
C ALA A 15 -19.13 32.68 -25.44
N ALA A 16 -18.15 31.83 -25.79
CA ALA A 16 -18.12 30.44 -25.44
C ALA A 16 -17.73 30.33 -23.92
N THR A 17 -18.70 30.11 -23.08
CA THR A 17 -18.47 29.76 -21.67
C THR A 17 -17.89 28.35 -21.60
N HIS A 18 -16.57 28.25 -21.41
CA HIS A 18 -15.92 27.00 -21.11
C HIS A 18 -16.29 26.67 -19.65
N THR A 19 -17.20 25.74 -19.43
CA THR A 19 -17.38 25.10 -18.14
C THR A 19 -16.15 24.22 -17.91
N ALA A 20 -15.19 24.74 -17.14
CA ALA A 20 -14.11 23.94 -16.60
C ALA A 20 -14.76 22.85 -15.72
N THR A 21 -14.78 21.61 -16.21
CA THR A 21 -15.03 20.45 -15.36
C THR A 21 -13.86 20.39 -14.39
N ASP A 22 -14.12 20.77 -13.15
CA ASP A 22 -13.19 20.59 -12.04
C ASP A 22 -12.96 19.08 -11.89
N VAL A 23 -11.95 18.56 -12.60
CA VAL A 23 -11.41 17.23 -12.33
C VAL A 23 -10.74 17.38 -11.00
N ALA A 24 -11.44 16.97 -9.93
CA ALA A 24 -10.88 16.93 -8.59
C ALA A 24 -9.54 16.20 -8.65
N ALA A 25 -8.46 16.94 -8.49
CA ALA A 25 -7.14 16.33 -8.36
C ALA A 25 -7.21 15.25 -7.28
N PRO A 26 -6.58 14.08 -7.47
CA PRO A 26 -6.54 13.06 -6.43
C PRO A 26 -6.03 13.73 -5.16
N ARG A 27 -6.85 13.67 -4.09
CA ARG A 27 -6.49 14.25 -2.80
C ARG A 27 -5.13 13.66 -2.41
N ALA A 28 -4.11 14.50 -2.42
CA ALA A 28 -2.84 14.18 -1.81
C ALA A 28 -3.12 13.78 -0.36
N TRP A 29 -2.44 12.77 0.13
CA TRP A 29 -2.51 12.29 1.50
C TRP A 29 -2.44 13.46 2.47
N ALA A 30 -3.47 13.64 3.28
CA ALA A 30 -3.60 14.81 4.15
C ALA A 30 -2.97 14.55 5.53
N GLY A 31 -1.80 13.94 5.60
CA GLY A 31 -1.08 13.72 6.86
C GLY A 31 0.17 12.87 6.70
N ASP A 32 1.09 13.00 7.62
CA ASP A 32 2.21 12.08 7.76
C ASP A 32 1.71 10.67 8.09
N ALA A 33 2.37 9.64 7.55
CA ALA A 33 2.04 8.26 7.85
C ALA A 33 2.14 7.99 9.35
N PRO A 34 1.14 7.34 9.99
CA PRO A 34 1.18 7.08 11.42
C PRO A 34 2.35 6.18 11.78
N ILE A 35 3.01 6.51 12.91
CA ILE A 35 4.11 5.73 13.49
C ILE A 35 3.71 5.32 14.90
N GLY A 36 3.90 4.05 15.23
CA GLY A 36 3.62 3.47 16.55
C GLY A 36 4.63 2.40 16.93
N HIS A 37 4.29 1.60 17.93
CA HIS A 37 5.08 0.46 18.40
C HIS A 37 4.36 -0.85 18.04
N ILE A 38 5.10 -1.95 18.13
CA ILE A 38 4.52 -3.29 18.01
C ILE A 38 3.34 -3.43 18.98
N GLY A 39 2.22 -3.93 18.49
CA GLY A 39 0.95 -4.05 19.21
C GLY A 39 -0.01 -2.88 19.00
N ASP A 40 0.46 -1.72 18.55
CA ASP A 40 -0.41 -0.59 18.25
C ASP A 40 -1.24 -0.84 16.99
N THR A 41 -2.49 -0.42 17.03
CA THR A 41 -3.37 -0.39 15.85
C THR A 41 -3.28 0.97 15.19
N LEU A 42 -2.74 1.01 13.98
CA LEU A 42 -2.59 2.23 13.20
C LEU A 42 -3.65 2.30 12.10
N ARG A 43 -4.27 3.46 11.95
CA ARG A 43 -5.23 3.70 10.88
C ARG A 43 -4.54 4.16 9.61
N VAL A 44 -4.75 3.42 8.54
CA VAL A 44 -4.34 3.74 7.17
C VAL A 44 -5.55 4.28 6.43
N ASP A 45 -5.54 5.56 6.09
CA ASP A 45 -6.58 6.20 5.26
C ASP A 45 -5.94 6.78 4.00
N THR A 46 -6.20 6.17 2.85
CA THR A 46 -5.67 6.59 1.56
C THR A 46 -6.63 7.50 0.79
N GLY A 47 -7.77 7.85 1.39
CA GLY A 47 -8.87 8.48 0.68
C GLY A 47 -9.68 7.48 -0.17
N THR A 48 -9.04 6.46 -0.74
CA THR A 48 -9.68 5.39 -1.52
C THR A 48 -10.20 4.27 -0.64
N TYR A 49 -9.41 3.83 0.33
CA TYR A 49 -9.78 2.82 1.31
C TYR A 49 -9.28 3.21 2.71
N VAL A 50 -9.91 2.64 3.73
CA VAL A 50 -9.54 2.80 5.14
C VAL A 50 -9.39 1.42 5.76
N ALA A 51 -8.27 1.19 6.45
CA ALA A 51 -8.00 -0.02 7.20
C ALA A 51 -7.37 0.31 8.56
N ASP A 52 -7.69 -0.48 9.57
CA ASP A 52 -6.96 -0.50 10.83
C ASP A 52 -5.99 -1.68 10.78
N VAL A 53 -4.70 -1.41 10.99
CA VAL A 53 -3.63 -2.39 10.86
C VAL A 53 -2.86 -2.50 12.16
N THR A 54 -2.60 -3.72 12.59
CA THR A 54 -1.80 -4.02 13.79
C THR A 54 -0.70 -5.01 13.42
N VAL A 55 0.55 -4.67 13.73
CA VAL A 55 1.67 -5.63 13.74
C VAL A 55 1.89 -6.03 15.18
N SER A 56 1.64 -7.29 15.54
CA SER A 56 1.64 -7.75 16.92
C SER A 56 2.95 -8.40 17.37
N SER A 57 3.72 -8.92 16.43
CA SER A 57 5.03 -9.53 16.71
C SER A 57 5.93 -9.51 15.48
N VAL A 58 7.22 -9.58 15.70
CA VAL A 58 8.25 -9.89 14.69
C VAL A 58 9.25 -10.85 15.33
N ALA A 59 9.48 -12.00 14.70
CA ALA A 59 10.41 -13.00 15.22
C ALA A 59 11.03 -13.84 14.10
N PRO A 60 12.22 -14.43 14.32
CA PRO A 60 12.73 -15.51 13.49
C PRO A 60 11.73 -16.69 13.45
N CYS A 61 11.65 -17.36 12.32
CA CYS A 61 10.78 -18.53 12.15
C CYS A 61 11.44 -19.59 11.28
N ASP A 62 10.85 -20.79 11.26
CA ASP A 62 11.20 -21.79 10.26
C ASP A 62 10.70 -21.34 8.87
N PRO A 63 11.44 -21.70 7.79
CA PRO A 63 11.00 -21.37 6.44
C PRO A 63 9.62 -21.97 6.15
N PRO A 64 8.59 -21.15 5.84
CA PRO A 64 7.28 -21.68 5.50
C PRO A 64 7.30 -22.37 4.11
N PRO A 65 6.29 -23.17 3.79
CA PRO A 65 6.15 -23.76 2.46
C PRO A 65 6.25 -22.70 1.36
N GLY A 66 6.95 -23.00 0.27
CA GLY A 66 7.15 -22.07 -0.84
C GLY A 66 8.15 -20.93 -0.59
N PHE A 67 8.66 -20.79 0.64
CA PHE A 67 9.70 -19.80 0.93
C PHE A 67 10.98 -20.07 0.12
N GLY A 68 11.53 -19.02 -0.50
CA GLY A 68 12.69 -19.18 -1.37
C GLY A 68 12.35 -19.51 -2.82
N TYR A 69 11.06 -19.51 -3.18
CA TYR A 69 10.60 -19.67 -4.56
C TYR A 69 9.72 -18.49 -5.00
N THR A 70 9.72 -18.21 -6.30
CA THR A 70 8.70 -17.33 -6.91
C THR A 70 7.38 -18.08 -7.00
N ARG A 71 6.26 -17.37 -7.21
CA ARG A 71 4.95 -17.98 -7.50
C ARG A 71 4.98 -18.94 -8.70
N SER A 72 5.90 -18.78 -9.63
CA SER A 72 6.10 -19.67 -10.77
C SER A 72 7.01 -20.86 -10.46
N GLY A 73 7.41 -21.06 -9.20
CA GLY A 73 8.26 -22.17 -8.77
C GLY A 73 9.76 -22.02 -9.10
N VAL A 74 10.20 -20.81 -9.49
CA VAL A 74 11.62 -20.55 -9.74
C VAL A 74 12.32 -20.26 -8.42
N PRO A 75 13.45 -20.95 -8.09
CA PRO A 75 14.21 -20.69 -6.87
C PRO A 75 14.71 -19.25 -6.80
N ILE A 76 14.53 -18.62 -5.65
CA ILE A 76 15.10 -17.31 -5.32
C ILE A 76 16.40 -17.55 -4.56
N LYS A 77 17.48 -16.93 -5.00
CA LYS A 77 18.76 -17.03 -4.30
C LYS A 77 18.66 -16.40 -2.92
N SER A 78 18.87 -17.20 -1.87
CA SER A 78 19.04 -16.71 -0.49
C SER A 78 20.48 -16.34 -0.24
N PHE A 79 20.71 -15.41 0.67
CA PHE A 79 22.05 -15.05 1.10
C PHE A 79 22.56 -16.08 2.13
N PRO A 80 23.86 -16.42 2.12
CA PRO A 80 24.41 -17.27 3.14
C PRO A 80 24.21 -16.69 4.54
N GLY A 81 23.70 -17.51 5.46
CA GLY A 81 23.44 -17.09 6.85
C GLY A 81 22.15 -16.28 7.04
N SER A 82 21.33 -16.16 6.00
CA SER A 82 20.02 -15.52 6.17
C SER A 82 19.08 -16.35 7.04
N THR A 83 18.23 -15.66 7.77
CA THR A 83 17.22 -16.26 8.64
C THR A 83 15.84 -15.77 8.25
N PRO A 84 14.88 -16.67 7.99
CA PRO A 84 13.51 -16.26 7.79
C PRO A 84 12.96 -15.58 9.03
N ASN A 85 12.27 -14.45 8.82
CA ASN A 85 11.58 -13.71 9.87
C ASN A 85 10.11 -13.57 9.48
N ARG A 86 9.26 -13.59 10.50
CA ARG A 86 7.82 -13.43 10.35
C ARG A 86 7.32 -12.28 11.20
N ALA A 87 6.41 -11.46 10.63
CA ALA A 87 5.55 -10.58 11.39
C ALA A 87 4.12 -11.13 11.41
N ASP A 88 3.49 -11.09 12.58
CA ASP A 88 2.06 -11.37 12.71
C ASP A 88 1.28 -10.08 12.53
N VAL A 89 0.40 -10.07 11.54
CA VAL A 89 -0.35 -8.88 11.14
C VAL A 89 -1.85 -9.14 11.21
N THR A 90 -2.58 -8.19 11.80
CA THR A 90 -4.03 -8.13 11.77
C THR A 90 -4.48 -6.90 10.97
N VAL A 91 -5.37 -7.11 10.01
CA VAL A 91 -5.95 -6.04 9.19
C VAL A 91 -7.46 -6.05 9.35
N ARG A 92 -8.05 -4.92 9.74
CA ARG A 92 -9.49 -4.70 9.74
C ARG A 92 -9.86 -3.80 8.55
N ALA A 93 -10.65 -4.30 7.63
CA ALA A 93 -11.21 -3.54 6.53
C ALA A 93 -12.31 -2.60 7.04
N VAL A 94 -12.04 -1.30 7.15
CA VAL A 94 -13.02 -0.33 7.65
C VAL A 94 -13.90 0.21 6.52
N ARG A 95 -13.27 0.62 5.43
CA ARG A 95 -13.94 1.07 4.21
C ARG A 95 -13.11 0.68 3.00
N VAL A 96 -13.57 -0.26 2.21
CA VAL A 96 -12.87 -0.74 1.02
C VAL A 96 -13.82 -0.74 -0.18
N PRO A 97 -13.42 -0.22 -1.35
CA PRO A 97 -14.25 -0.17 -2.56
C PRO A 97 -14.47 -1.57 -3.15
N ASN A 98 -13.54 -2.48 -2.92
CA ASN A 98 -13.63 -3.88 -3.30
C ASN A 98 -12.79 -4.75 -2.34
N PRO A 99 -13.12 -6.06 -2.18
CA PRO A 99 -12.45 -6.93 -1.21
C PRO A 99 -10.99 -7.25 -1.53
N PHE A 100 -10.50 -6.97 -2.74
CA PHE A 100 -9.14 -7.31 -3.19
C PHE A 100 -8.15 -6.14 -3.01
N ILE A 101 -8.61 -4.93 -2.67
CA ILE A 101 -7.78 -3.73 -2.77
C ILE A 101 -6.55 -3.80 -1.88
N MET A 102 -6.68 -4.31 -0.66
CA MET A 102 -5.57 -4.36 0.30
C MET A 102 -4.51 -5.38 -0.11
N ALA A 103 -4.91 -6.54 -0.68
CA ALA A 103 -3.97 -7.53 -1.20
C ALA A 103 -3.09 -6.98 -2.34
N THR A 104 -3.61 -6.03 -3.11
CA THR A 104 -2.89 -5.40 -4.21
C THR A 104 -2.12 -4.14 -3.81
N ALA A 105 -2.56 -3.49 -2.73
CA ALA A 105 -2.01 -2.20 -2.29
C ALA A 105 -0.94 -2.35 -1.19
N PHE A 106 -1.04 -3.34 -0.30
CA PHE A 106 -0.16 -3.45 0.85
C PHE A 106 1.16 -4.15 0.52
N SER A 107 2.26 -3.59 1.02
CA SER A 107 3.58 -4.20 1.00
C SER A 107 4.27 -3.92 2.33
N PHE A 108 4.45 -4.93 3.16
CA PHE A 108 5.12 -4.82 4.46
C PHE A 108 6.62 -5.08 4.29
N THR A 109 7.42 -4.09 4.60
CA THR A 109 8.88 -4.16 4.51
C THR A 109 9.48 -4.22 5.91
N GLY A 110 10.35 -5.19 6.18
CA GLY A 110 11.17 -5.22 7.38
C GLY A 110 12.37 -4.30 7.20
N VAL A 111 12.61 -3.39 8.13
CA VAL A 111 13.72 -2.43 8.06
C VAL A 111 14.66 -2.63 9.24
N THR A 112 15.97 -2.64 8.99
CA THR A 112 17.02 -2.75 10.00
C THR A 112 17.34 -1.40 10.64
N PRO A 113 18.08 -1.35 11.78
CA PRO A 113 18.56 -0.09 12.35
C PRO A 113 19.43 0.74 11.40
N TYR A 114 20.04 0.09 10.40
CA TYR A 114 20.92 0.72 9.40
C TYR A 114 20.21 1.04 8.09
N ALA A 115 18.86 1.01 8.07
CA ALA A 115 18.02 1.30 6.92
C ALA A 115 18.10 0.30 5.76
N ASP A 116 18.64 -0.92 5.97
CA ASP A 116 18.47 -2.01 5.01
C ASP A 116 17.00 -2.44 4.99
N ALA A 117 16.44 -2.65 3.82
CA ALA A 117 15.02 -2.98 3.64
C ALA A 117 14.84 -4.39 3.08
N TYR A 118 14.18 -5.25 3.85
CA TYR A 118 13.81 -6.60 3.45
C TYR A 118 12.42 -6.61 2.82
N LYS A 119 12.36 -6.90 1.53
CA LYS A 119 11.08 -7.05 0.83
C LYS A 119 10.36 -8.32 1.26
N PRO A 120 9.02 -8.29 1.35
CA PRO A 120 8.25 -9.48 1.70
C PRO A 120 8.45 -10.59 0.66
N ARG A 121 8.57 -11.82 1.14
CA ARG A 121 8.65 -13.04 0.34
C ARG A 121 7.26 -13.64 0.18
N THR A 122 6.92 -14.06 -1.01
CA THR A 122 5.72 -14.86 -1.26
C THR A 122 5.95 -16.27 -0.72
N THR A 123 4.93 -16.84 -0.08
CA THR A 123 4.97 -18.20 0.47
C THR A 123 3.68 -18.95 0.10
N ASP A 124 3.70 -20.29 0.26
CA ASP A 124 2.52 -21.14 0.15
C ASP A 124 1.91 -21.43 1.53
N ALA A 125 2.32 -20.66 2.56
CA ALA A 125 1.71 -20.77 3.87
C ALA A 125 0.22 -20.42 3.81
N PRO A 126 -0.66 -21.20 4.46
CA PRO A 126 -2.10 -20.96 4.41
C PRO A 126 -2.51 -19.62 5.03
N ASP A 127 -1.66 -19.08 5.89
CA ASP A 127 -1.83 -17.80 6.58
C ASP A 127 -0.92 -16.69 6.01
N ASP A 128 -0.32 -16.86 4.83
CA ASP A 128 0.37 -15.77 4.16
C ASP A 128 -0.60 -14.58 3.97
N LEU A 129 -0.17 -13.40 4.45
CA LEU A 129 -1.06 -12.24 4.52
C LEU A 129 -1.60 -11.83 3.13
N ASP A 130 -0.78 -11.92 2.09
CA ASP A 130 -1.20 -11.62 0.72
C ASP A 130 -2.35 -12.54 0.27
N ASN A 131 -2.32 -13.82 0.67
CA ASN A 131 -3.35 -14.79 0.31
C ASN A 131 -4.65 -14.56 1.08
N VAL A 132 -4.57 -14.31 2.39
CA VAL A 132 -5.77 -14.11 3.21
C VAL A 132 -6.42 -12.73 3.00
N LEU A 133 -5.69 -11.74 2.50
CA LEU A 133 -6.23 -10.43 2.13
C LEU A 133 -6.99 -10.40 0.81
N VAL A 134 -6.91 -11.46 -0.01
CA VAL A 134 -7.57 -11.50 -1.33
C VAL A 134 -9.08 -11.32 -1.24
N ASN A 135 -9.70 -11.66 -0.10
CA ASN A 135 -11.14 -11.46 0.10
C ASN A 135 -11.40 -10.83 1.48
N ALA A 136 -11.17 -9.54 1.59
CA ALA A 136 -11.38 -8.77 2.82
C ALA A 136 -12.43 -7.65 2.59
N PRO A 137 -13.74 -7.97 2.59
CA PRO A 137 -14.81 -6.99 2.44
C PRO A 137 -14.91 -6.06 3.66
N ASN A 138 -15.71 -5.00 3.55
CA ASN A 138 -15.97 -4.07 4.66
C ASN A 138 -16.35 -4.82 5.94
N GLY A 139 -15.69 -4.47 7.05
CA GLY A 139 -15.86 -5.07 8.37
C GLY A 139 -15.07 -6.36 8.59
N ALA A 140 -14.47 -6.95 7.57
CA ALA A 140 -13.63 -8.13 7.74
C ALA A 140 -12.41 -7.85 8.62
N ILE A 141 -12.07 -8.84 9.46
CA ILE A 141 -10.83 -8.87 10.22
C ILE A 141 -10.03 -10.07 9.73
N VAL A 142 -8.88 -9.79 9.15
CA VAL A 142 -7.98 -10.78 8.55
C VAL A 142 -6.72 -10.84 9.39
N ARG A 143 -6.19 -12.06 9.62
CA ARG A 143 -4.91 -12.27 10.30
C ARG A 143 -4.02 -13.12 9.42
N GLY A 144 -2.74 -12.74 9.34
CA GLY A 144 -1.77 -13.48 8.55
C GLY A 144 -0.33 -13.15 8.89
N GLY A 145 0.59 -13.91 8.30
CA GLY A 145 2.03 -13.74 8.41
C GLY A 145 2.60 -12.96 7.22
N VAL A 146 3.53 -12.07 7.49
CA VAL A 146 4.43 -11.50 6.47
C VAL A 146 5.82 -12.05 6.71
N TYR A 147 6.47 -12.51 5.64
CA TYR A 147 7.75 -13.22 5.74
C TYR A 147 8.86 -12.48 5.02
N TRP A 148 10.05 -12.40 5.65
CA TRP A 148 11.26 -11.82 5.08
C TRP A 148 12.44 -12.77 5.19
N ASP A 149 13.40 -12.61 4.31
CA ASP A 149 14.70 -13.25 4.36
C ASP A 149 15.71 -12.24 4.93
N ALA A 150 15.94 -12.28 6.25
CA ALA A 150 16.86 -11.38 6.94
C ALA A 150 18.29 -11.91 6.83
N TYR A 151 19.16 -11.23 6.09
CA TYR A 151 20.51 -11.69 5.76
C TYR A 151 21.63 -10.79 6.30
N ARG A 152 21.28 -9.75 7.04
CA ARG A 152 22.22 -8.84 7.71
C ARG A 152 21.83 -8.67 9.17
N ASP A 153 21.19 -7.56 9.47
CA ASP A 153 20.77 -7.21 10.83
C ASP A 153 19.31 -7.59 11.08
N PRO A 154 18.93 -7.78 12.35
CA PRO A 154 17.53 -8.03 12.68
C PRO A 154 16.64 -6.85 12.29
N VAL A 155 15.37 -7.16 12.01
CA VAL A 155 14.34 -6.14 11.76
C VAL A 155 14.14 -5.32 13.04
N SER A 156 14.17 -4.01 12.92
CA SER A 156 13.87 -3.04 13.99
C SER A 156 12.55 -2.30 13.78
N ASN A 157 12.11 -2.24 12.53
CA ASN A 157 10.88 -1.54 12.16
C ASN A 157 10.15 -2.34 11.08
N VAL A 158 8.83 -2.34 11.16
CA VAL A 158 7.97 -2.81 10.07
C VAL A 158 7.34 -1.59 9.40
N VAL A 159 7.57 -1.44 8.11
CA VAL A 159 7.04 -0.33 7.30
C VAL A 159 6.02 -0.85 6.31
N LEU A 160 4.81 -0.35 6.38
CA LEU A 160 3.77 -0.58 5.38
C LEU A 160 3.88 0.46 4.28
N LEU A 161 4.06 -0.01 3.06
CA LEU A 161 4.11 0.81 1.86
C LEU A 161 2.93 0.50 0.94
N ASP A 162 2.50 1.49 0.19
CA ASP A 162 1.66 1.23 -0.99
C ASP A 162 2.51 0.53 -2.06
N ARG A 163 2.11 -0.66 -2.46
CA ARG A 163 2.88 -1.53 -3.38
C ARG A 163 3.13 -0.91 -4.75
N LYS A 164 2.19 -0.07 -5.22
CA LYS A 164 2.26 0.54 -6.55
C LYS A 164 3.09 1.82 -6.57
N THR A 165 2.93 2.65 -5.55
CA THR A 165 3.53 3.99 -5.52
C THR A 165 4.78 4.08 -4.64
N GLY A 166 4.95 3.11 -3.72
CA GLY A 166 6.00 3.16 -2.70
C GLY A 166 5.72 4.15 -1.57
N HIS A 167 4.52 4.76 -1.53
CA HIS A 167 4.17 5.68 -0.46
C HIS A 167 4.16 4.99 0.90
N HIS A 168 4.73 5.65 1.90
CA HIS A 168 4.70 5.24 3.30
C HIS A 168 3.28 5.38 3.85
N LEU A 169 2.70 4.26 4.33
CA LEU A 169 1.34 4.18 4.84
C LEU A 169 1.26 4.12 6.35
N ALA A 170 2.18 3.40 6.99
CA ALA A 170 2.30 3.25 8.44
C ALA A 170 3.64 2.62 8.81
N GLN A 171 4.07 2.79 10.08
CA GLN A 171 5.30 2.19 10.61
C GLN A 171 5.12 1.73 12.05
N TRP A 172 5.68 0.57 12.38
CA TRP A 172 5.76 0.03 13.74
C TRP A 172 7.22 -0.13 14.12
N ASN A 173 7.60 0.45 15.25
CA ASN A 173 8.91 0.28 15.86
C ASN A 173 8.88 -0.90 16.82
N LEU A 174 9.94 -1.74 16.80
CA LEU A 174 10.10 -2.89 17.68
C LEU A 174 10.67 -2.49 19.03
#